data_0a0ddd8869d95e83cc7cd0714ef4b47d
#
_entry.id   0a0ddd8869d95e83cc7cd0714ef4b47d
#
_cell.length_a   1.000
_cell.length_b   1.000
_cell.length_c   1.000
_cell.angle_alpha   90.00
_cell.angle_beta   90.00
_cell.angle_gamma   90.00
#
_symmetry.space_group_name_H-M   'P 1'
#
loop_
_entity.id
_entity.type
_entity.pdbx_description
1 polymer ?
#
loop_
_entity_poly.entity_id
_entity_poly.type
_entity_poly.pdbx_seq_one_letter_code
_entity_poly.pdbx_strand_id
1 'polypeptide(L)'
;MPTPDRYSDLKAVYINCTLTKSPAASHTDLLIDISEKIMKKQGVETRVIRAIDHDIASGVYPDMTKKGWKTDEWPELFKDILAADILVLAGPIWLGDNSSEMKKVIERLYASSGELNEKGQWLYYGKT
;
A
#
# COMPACT_ATOMS: atom_id res chain seq x y z
N MET A 1 7.74 1.17 -30.30
CA MET A 1 8.08 0.33 -29.13
C MET A 1 8.29 1.23 -27.92
N PRO A 2 7.64 0.95 -26.80
CA PRO A 2 7.98 1.68 -25.60
C PRO A 2 9.42 1.35 -25.22
N THR A 3 10.18 2.38 -24.85
CA THR A 3 11.53 2.18 -24.31
C THR A 3 11.41 1.58 -22.92
N PRO A 4 12.34 0.69 -22.50
CA PRO A 4 12.31 0.10 -21.16
C PRO A 4 12.31 1.13 -20.02
N ASP A 5 12.70 2.37 -20.31
CA ASP A 5 12.89 3.43 -19.31
C ASP A 5 11.79 4.50 -19.34
N ARG A 6 10.69 4.25 -20.06
CA ARG A 6 9.66 5.28 -20.26
C ARG A 6 9.09 5.84 -18.94
N TYR A 7 9.02 5.01 -17.90
CA TYR A 7 8.48 5.40 -16.60
C TYR A 7 9.50 5.13 -15.47
N SER A 8 10.79 5.28 -15.77
CA SER A 8 11.86 4.99 -14.82
C SER A 8 11.90 5.96 -13.63
N ASP A 9 11.19 7.08 -13.72
CA ASP A 9 11.04 8.05 -12.65
C ASP A 9 9.88 7.73 -11.69
N LEU A 10 9.08 6.71 -12.01
CA LEU A 10 7.91 6.33 -11.20
C LEU A 10 8.20 5.16 -10.28
N LYS A 11 7.56 5.20 -9.12
CA LYS A 11 7.58 4.12 -8.12
C LYS A 11 6.17 3.66 -7.81
N ALA A 12 5.97 2.35 -7.77
CA ALA A 12 4.68 1.75 -7.40
C ALA A 12 4.84 0.91 -6.13
N VAL A 13 3.91 1.08 -5.19
CA VAL A 13 3.79 0.23 -4.01
C VAL A 13 2.49 -0.56 -4.13
N TYR A 14 2.61 -1.88 -4.01
CA TYR A 14 1.48 -2.80 -3.94
C TYR A 14 1.28 -3.19 -2.49
N ILE A 15 0.06 -3.12 -2.00
CA ILE A 15 -0.28 -3.65 -0.68
C ILE A 15 -1.18 -4.87 -0.88
N ASN A 16 -0.63 -6.04 -0.55
CA ASN A 16 -1.38 -7.29 -0.57
C ASN A 16 -2.13 -7.43 0.74
N CYS A 17 -3.45 -7.42 0.67
CA CYS A 17 -4.35 -7.50 1.81
C CYS A 17 -4.97 -8.89 1.99
N THR A 18 -4.24 -9.94 1.61
CA THR A 18 -4.61 -11.33 1.94
C THR A 18 -4.53 -11.55 3.45
N LEU A 19 -5.26 -12.54 3.95
CA LEU A 19 -5.16 -12.96 5.37
C LEU A 19 -4.15 -14.09 5.59
N THR A 20 -3.47 -14.53 4.53
CA THR A 20 -2.47 -15.59 4.59
C THR A 20 -1.09 -14.99 4.76
N LYS A 21 -0.38 -15.36 5.83
CA LYS A 21 0.96 -14.86 6.11
C LYS A 21 2.00 -15.46 5.15
N SER A 22 3.04 -14.67 4.84
CA SER A 22 4.21 -15.17 4.11
C SER A 22 4.87 -16.34 4.86
N PRO A 23 5.47 -17.30 4.17
CA PRO A 23 5.64 -17.42 2.71
C PRO A 23 4.50 -18.18 2.01
N ALA A 24 3.37 -18.40 2.68
CA ALA A 24 2.27 -19.17 2.10
C ALA A 24 1.74 -18.50 0.82
N ALA A 25 1.39 -19.31 -0.16
CA ALA A 25 0.91 -18.85 -1.45
C ALA A 25 -0.45 -18.14 -1.31
N SER A 26 -0.65 -17.13 -2.13
CA SER A 26 -1.87 -16.33 -2.18
C SER A 26 -2.25 -16.09 -3.63
N HIS A 27 -3.53 -16.26 -3.97
CA HIS A 27 -4.02 -15.91 -5.31
C HIS A 27 -3.83 -14.42 -5.61
N THR A 28 -3.94 -13.57 -4.59
CA THR A 28 -3.68 -12.14 -4.71
C THR A 28 -2.25 -11.88 -5.14
N ASP A 29 -1.27 -12.61 -4.60
CA ASP A 29 0.13 -12.52 -5.02
C ASP A 29 0.32 -12.82 -6.50
N LEU A 30 -0.38 -13.83 -7.02
CA LEU A 30 -0.28 -14.19 -8.44
C LEU A 30 -0.75 -13.05 -9.34
N LEU A 31 -1.81 -12.36 -8.97
CA LEU A 31 -2.31 -11.20 -9.70
C LEU A 31 -1.35 -10.02 -9.59
N ILE A 32 -0.80 -9.78 -8.42
CA ILE A 32 0.21 -8.75 -8.19
C ILE A 32 1.43 -9.02 -9.05
N ASP A 33 1.90 -10.27 -9.11
CA ASP A 33 3.06 -10.65 -9.93
C ASP A 33 2.88 -10.28 -11.40
N ILE A 34 1.70 -10.52 -11.95
CA ILE A 34 1.40 -10.19 -13.34
C ILE A 34 1.47 -8.68 -13.55
N SER A 35 0.82 -7.91 -12.67
CA SER A 35 0.83 -6.45 -12.72
C SER A 35 2.24 -5.90 -12.56
N GLU A 36 2.99 -6.43 -11.60
CA GLU A 36 4.36 -6.00 -11.30
C GLU A 36 5.29 -6.22 -12.49
N LYS A 37 5.17 -7.36 -13.15
CA LYS A 37 5.95 -7.66 -14.37
C LYS A 37 5.67 -6.64 -15.48
N ILE A 38 4.43 -6.23 -15.65
CA ILE A 38 4.05 -5.21 -16.63
C ILE A 38 4.65 -3.87 -16.25
N MET A 39 4.53 -3.46 -14.99
CA MET A 39 5.12 -2.23 -14.47
C MET A 39 6.62 -2.18 -14.70
N LYS A 40 7.33 -3.25 -14.36
CA LYS A 40 8.79 -3.36 -14.52
C LYS A 40 9.22 -3.27 -15.99
N LYS A 41 8.44 -3.84 -16.91
CA LYS A 41 8.70 -3.71 -18.35
C LYS A 41 8.61 -2.27 -18.82
N GLN A 42 7.85 -1.43 -18.13
CA GLN A 42 7.72 0.00 -18.43
C GLN A 42 8.73 0.86 -17.68
N GLY A 43 9.63 0.24 -16.92
CA GLY A 43 10.66 0.95 -16.16
C GLY A 43 10.26 1.36 -14.74
N VAL A 44 9.04 1.06 -14.30
CA VAL A 44 8.58 1.43 -12.96
C VAL A 44 9.28 0.59 -11.90
N GLU A 45 9.80 1.26 -10.88
CA GLU A 45 10.31 0.57 -9.67
C GLU A 45 9.12 0.11 -8.84
N THR A 46 9.13 -1.16 -8.42
CA THR A 46 8.01 -1.74 -7.68
C THR A 46 8.43 -2.27 -6.31
N ARG A 47 7.51 -2.21 -5.36
CA ARG A 47 7.63 -2.82 -4.04
C ARG A 47 6.30 -3.45 -3.66
N VAL A 48 6.35 -4.65 -3.07
CA VAL A 48 5.16 -5.35 -2.57
C VAL A 48 5.24 -5.45 -1.05
N ILE A 49 4.19 -5.03 -0.38
CA ILE A 49 4.02 -5.14 1.08
C ILE A 49 2.83 -6.07 1.31
N ARG A 50 3.06 -7.17 2.04
CA ARG A 50 1.94 -8.02 2.50
C ARG A 50 1.54 -7.55 3.89
N ALA A 51 0.38 -6.88 3.97
CA ALA A 51 -0.05 -6.20 5.20
C ALA A 51 -0.10 -7.11 6.43
N ILE A 52 -0.57 -8.35 6.28
CA ILE A 52 -0.72 -9.29 7.40
C ILE A 52 0.63 -9.66 8.04
N ASP A 53 1.74 -9.50 7.33
CA ASP A 53 3.08 -9.77 7.87
C ASP A 53 3.58 -8.68 8.82
N HIS A 54 2.90 -7.56 8.88
CA HIS A 54 3.29 -6.39 9.68
C HIS A 54 2.33 -6.15 10.83
N ASP A 55 2.86 -5.57 11.89
CA ASP A 55 2.06 -5.18 13.06
C ASP A 55 1.39 -3.82 12.81
N ILE A 56 0.28 -3.85 12.07
CA ILE A 56 -0.51 -2.66 11.77
C ILE A 56 -1.66 -2.58 12.77
N ALA A 57 -1.62 -1.61 13.66
CA ALA A 57 -2.73 -1.39 14.59
C ALA A 57 -3.97 -0.90 13.85
N SER A 58 -5.14 -1.34 14.31
CA SER A 58 -6.42 -0.84 13.79
C SER A 58 -6.66 0.60 14.26
N GLY A 59 -7.25 1.42 13.41
CA GLY A 59 -7.59 2.79 13.79
C GLY A 59 -7.55 3.78 12.65
N VAL A 60 -7.82 5.02 12.98
CA VAL A 60 -7.95 6.13 12.04
C VAL A 60 -7.06 7.32 12.40
N TYR A 61 -5.97 7.07 13.14
CA TYR A 61 -4.95 8.07 13.44
C TYR A 61 -3.62 7.68 12.79
N PRO A 62 -2.75 8.65 12.47
CA PRO A 62 -1.46 8.35 11.85
C PRO A 62 -0.57 7.42 12.66
N ASP A 63 -0.59 7.56 13.99
CA ASP A 63 0.18 6.74 14.91
C ASP A 63 -0.74 6.28 16.06
N MET A 64 -1.13 5.02 16.01
CA MET A 64 -2.06 4.46 16.99
C MET A 64 -1.43 4.20 18.35
N THR A 65 -0.10 4.26 18.49
CA THR A 65 0.54 4.16 19.81
C THR A 65 0.13 5.34 20.71
N LYS A 66 -0.29 6.45 20.12
CA LYS A 66 -0.83 7.61 20.83
C LYS A 66 -2.28 7.45 21.24
N LYS A 67 -2.90 6.33 20.88
CA LYS A 67 -4.31 6.01 21.16
C LYS A 67 -4.48 4.68 21.91
N GLY A 68 -3.46 4.29 22.66
CA GLY A 68 -3.53 3.13 23.56
C GLY A 68 -2.93 1.84 23.03
N TRP A 69 -2.46 1.80 21.78
CA TRP A 69 -1.77 0.65 21.23
C TRP A 69 -0.30 0.66 21.68
N LYS A 70 0.26 -0.51 21.97
CA LYS A 70 1.68 -0.61 22.39
C LYS A 70 2.64 -0.46 21.24
N THR A 71 2.27 -1.01 20.08
CA THR A 71 3.11 -1.04 18.87
C THR A 71 2.26 -0.74 17.65
N ASP A 72 2.88 -0.15 16.63
CA ASP A 72 2.24 0.14 15.36
C ASP A 72 3.30 0.36 14.29
N GLU A 73 3.42 -0.55 13.33
CA GLU A 73 4.38 -0.42 12.22
C GLU A 73 3.90 0.53 11.10
N TRP A 74 2.64 0.94 11.13
CA TRP A 74 2.08 1.75 10.06
C TRP A 74 2.89 3.01 9.75
N PRO A 75 3.34 3.81 10.73
CA PRO A 75 4.10 5.02 10.42
C PRO A 75 5.32 4.76 9.53
N GLU A 76 6.02 3.63 9.73
CA GLU A 76 7.17 3.27 8.92
C GLU A 76 6.76 2.82 7.51
N LEU A 77 5.71 2.01 7.40
CA LEU A 77 5.17 1.58 6.12
C LEU A 77 4.63 2.76 5.32
N PHE A 78 4.02 3.73 5.99
CA PHE A 78 3.45 4.92 5.37
C PHE A 78 4.49 5.78 4.67
N LYS A 79 5.74 5.79 5.16
CA LYS A 79 6.83 6.50 4.49
C LYS A 79 7.04 5.98 3.06
N ASP A 80 7.00 4.67 2.89
CA ASP A 80 7.14 4.05 1.57
C ASP A 80 5.96 4.36 0.67
N ILE A 81 4.75 4.39 1.23
CA ILE A 81 3.54 4.74 0.50
C ILE A 81 3.62 6.19 0.01
N LEU A 82 4.05 7.11 0.87
CA LEU A 82 4.22 8.51 0.48
C LEU A 82 5.31 8.73 -0.56
N ALA A 83 6.35 7.91 -0.54
CA ALA A 83 7.42 7.99 -1.53
C ALA A 83 7.01 7.42 -2.89
N ALA A 84 5.92 6.67 -2.98
CA ALA A 84 5.43 6.09 -4.21
C ALA A 84 4.54 7.06 -4.99
N ASP A 85 4.53 6.91 -6.30
CA ASP A 85 3.66 7.65 -7.21
C ASP A 85 2.37 6.88 -7.48
N ILE A 86 2.44 5.56 -7.42
CA ILE A 86 1.34 4.65 -7.69
C ILE A 86 1.12 3.76 -6.48
N LEU A 87 -0.11 3.71 -6.00
CA LEU A 87 -0.50 2.82 -4.90
C LEU A 87 -1.55 1.84 -5.40
N VAL A 88 -1.24 0.55 -5.28
CA VAL A 88 -2.17 -0.52 -5.66
C VAL A 88 -2.58 -1.29 -4.42
N LEU A 89 -3.87 -1.28 -4.13
CA LEU A 89 -4.46 -2.09 -3.07
C LEU A 89 -5.02 -3.36 -3.70
N ALA A 90 -4.52 -4.51 -3.29
CA ALA A 90 -4.93 -5.79 -3.84
C ALA A 90 -5.37 -6.72 -2.70
N GLY A 91 -6.51 -7.38 -2.87
CA GLY A 91 -7.01 -8.27 -1.84
C GLY A 91 -8.12 -9.18 -2.33
N PRO A 92 -8.43 -10.23 -1.56
CA PRO A 92 -9.53 -11.12 -1.87
C PRO A 92 -10.88 -10.45 -1.62
N ILE A 93 -11.91 -10.97 -2.30
CA ILE A 93 -13.29 -10.56 -2.07
C ILE A 93 -13.97 -11.67 -1.25
N TRP A 94 -14.53 -11.30 -0.10
CA TRP A 94 -15.31 -12.20 0.73
C TRP A 94 -16.61 -11.55 1.11
N LEU A 95 -17.70 -12.30 1.06
CA LEU A 95 -19.04 -11.80 1.39
C LEU A 95 -19.41 -10.55 0.57
N GLY A 96 -18.89 -10.47 -0.67
CA GLY A 96 -19.15 -9.33 -1.55
C GLY A 96 -18.40 -8.05 -1.19
N ASP A 97 -17.39 -8.12 -0.32
CA ASP A 97 -16.66 -6.95 0.18
C ASP A 97 -15.16 -7.20 0.27
N ASN A 98 -14.41 -6.20 0.67
CA ASN A 98 -12.98 -6.28 0.92
C ASN A 98 -12.67 -7.20 2.11
N SER A 99 -11.46 -7.72 2.17
CA SER A 99 -10.98 -8.39 3.36
C SER A 99 -10.89 -7.42 4.54
N SER A 100 -10.89 -7.95 5.77
CA SER A 100 -10.69 -7.14 6.97
C SER A 100 -9.33 -6.43 6.96
N GLU A 101 -8.31 -7.07 6.42
CA GLU A 101 -6.98 -6.48 6.30
C GLU A 101 -6.98 -5.29 5.34
N MET A 102 -7.70 -5.40 4.22
CA MET A 102 -7.89 -4.29 3.28
C MET A 102 -8.59 -3.12 3.96
N LYS A 103 -9.65 -3.39 4.71
CA LYS A 103 -10.38 -2.34 5.42
C LYS A 103 -9.49 -1.63 6.42
N LYS A 104 -8.68 -2.37 7.15
CA LYS A 104 -7.71 -1.79 8.08
C LYS A 104 -6.73 -0.86 7.37
N VAL A 105 -6.18 -1.28 6.24
CA VAL A 105 -5.26 -0.45 5.44
C VAL A 105 -5.96 0.82 4.95
N ILE A 106 -7.19 0.70 4.45
CA ILE A 106 -7.98 1.85 4.00
C ILE A 106 -8.19 2.85 5.13
N GLU A 107 -8.53 2.38 6.33
CA GLU A 107 -8.74 3.25 7.48
C GLU A 107 -7.44 3.94 7.92
N ARG A 108 -6.31 3.25 7.81
CA ARG A 108 -5.01 3.85 8.11
C ARG A 108 -4.62 4.90 7.05
N LEU A 109 -4.93 4.68 5.78
CA LEU A 109 -4.76 5.68 4.73
C LEU A 109 -5.65 6.90 4.97
N TYR A 110 -6.90 6.66 5.37
CA TYR A 110 -7.84 7.73 5.72
C TYR A 110 -7.30 8.63 6.83
N ALA A 111 -6.58 8.06 7.78
CA ALA A 111 -6.03 8.80 8.93
C ALA A 111 -5.20 10.03 8.52
N SER A 112 -4.53 9.98 7.37
CA SER A 112 -3.70 11.08 6.88
C SER A 112 -4.32 11.85 5.71
N SER A 113 -5.59 11.58 5.38
CA SER A 113 -6.26 12.21 4.24
C SER A 113 -6.45 13.71 4.38
N GLY A 114 -6.45 14.22 5.61
CA GLY A 114 -6.59 15.64 5.90
C GLY A 114 -5.26 16.38 6.10
N GLU A 115 -4.14 15.69 5.96
CA GLU A 115 -2.82 16.30 6.14
C GLU A 115 -2.33 16.97 4.85
N LEU A 116 -1.56 18.04 5.01
CA LEU A 116 -0.98 18.79 3.91
C LEU A 116 0.54 18.64 3.91
N ASN A 117 1.13 18.70 2.70
CA ASN A 117 2.57 18.75 2.52
C ASN A 117 3.09 20.20 2.69
N GLU A 118 4.39 20.40 2.54
CA GLU A 118 5.04 21.71 2.68
C GLU A 118 4.51 22.75 1.68
N LYS A 119 3.95 22.29 0.55
CA LYS A 119 3.38 23.15 -0.49
C LYS A 119 1.89 23.47 -0.27
N GLY A 120 1.31 23.00 0.83
CA GLY A 120 -0.11 23.16 1.13
C GLY A 120 -1.05 22.26 0.32
N GLN A 121 -0.52 21.23 -0.31
CA GLN A 121 -1.29 20.21 -1.05
C GLN A 121 -1.58 19.02 -0.14
N TRP A 122 -2.67 18.31 -0.41
CA TRP A 122 -2.96 17.04 0.28
C TRP A 122 -1.79 16.07 0.10
N LEU A 123 -1.48 15.26 1.13
CA LEU A 123 -0.37 14.30 1.07
C LEU A 123 -0.47 13.34 -0.11
N TYR A 124 -1.69 12.99 -0.52
CA TYR A 124 -1.91 12.07 -1.65
C TYR A 124 -1.98 12.77 -3.01
N TYR A 125 -1.78 14.08 -3.03
CA TYR A 125 -1.82 14.84 -4.29
C TYR A 125 -0.78 14.30 -5.29
N GLY A 126 -1.23 14.08 -6.52
CA GLY A 126 -0.36 13.59 -7.60
C GLY A 126 -0.15 12.07 -7.60
N LYS A 127 -0.77 11.33 -6.68
CA LYS A 127 -0.68 9.86 -6.66
C LYS A 127 -1.84 9.23 -7.43
N THR A 128 -1.55 8.08 -8.04
CA THR A 128 -2.55 7.25 -8.73
C THR A 128 -2.83 5.99 -7.94
#